data_dc310c7da5c9c2c1d5813c3495668527
#
_entry.id   dc310c7da5c9c2c1d5813c3495668527
#
_cell.length_a   1.000
_cell.length_b   1.000
_cell.length_c   1.000
_cell.angle_alpha   90.00
_cell.angle_beta   90.00
_cell.angle_gamma   90.00
#
_symmetry.space_group_name_H-M   'P 1'
#
loop_
_entity.id
_entity.type
_entity.pdbx_description
1 polymer ?
#
loop_
_entity_poly.entity_id
_entity_poly.type
_entity_poly.pdbx_seq_one_letter_code
_entity_poly.pdbx_strand_id
1 'polypeptide(L)'
;MAIQATWYAIQTWCGRTLASSLALSGVDAGYGAVRVLHDVSLTVAAGETVALLGTNGNGKSTLLKCVMGIVRPSAGSIVADIDGTRHELIGHSTEAIVELGVAFVPEGRRLFPRLSVKENLLLGAFRRSARAAIARNLEFCFETFPRLRERSRQLAGSMSGGEQQMLALARALMSAPRILLIDEPSVGLAPLLVARTIDKIKELKEGYQLTVLMAEQNFTQAIRIADRGYVIVHGRIEFAGNSAAELNNNELIRQFYLGV
;
A
#
# COMPACT_ATOMS: atom_id res chain seq x y z
N MET A 1 7.16 9.53 28.26
CA MET A 1 6.52 10.74 27.68
C MET A 1 6.33 10.67 26.16
N ALA A 2 7.29 10.19 25.37
CA ALA A 2 7.14 10.10 23.89
C ALA A 2 5.99 9.17 23.43
N ILE A 3 5.78 8.04 24.10
CA ILE A 3 4.74 7.04 23.74
C ILE A 3 3.32 7.58 23.95
N GLN A 4 3.07 8.39 24.98
CA GLN A 4 1.74 8.99 25.23
C GLN A 4 1.37 10.10 24.25
N ALA A 5 2.35 10.89 23.78
CA ALA A 5 2.12 11.91 22.77
C ALA A 5 1.76 11.27 21.41
N THR A 6 2.38 10.15 21.07
CA THR A 6 2.08 9.36 19.86
C THR A 6 0.65 8.79 19.90
N TRP A 7 0.18 8.31 21.07
CA TRP A 7 -1.19 7.79 21.26
C TRP A 7 -2.27 8.88 21.05
N TYR A 8 -2.03 10.10 21.50
CA TYR A 8 -2.97 11.21 21.30
C TYR A 8 -3.06 11.65 19.85
N ALA A 9 -1.91 11.67 19.14
CA ALA A 9 -1.85 11.93 17.68
C ALA A 9 -2.58 10.84 16.89
N ILE A 10 -2.49 9.57 17.31
CA ILE A 10 -3.16 8.41 16.70
C ILE A 10 -4.68 8.57 16.76
N GLN A 11 -5.26 8.89 17.91
CA GLN A 11 -6.71 9.03 18.08
C GLN A 11 -7.28 10.23 17.30
N THR A 12 -6.47 11.25 17.05
CA THR A 12 -6.92 12.47 16.35
C THR A 12 -6.70 12.42 14.85
N TRP A 13 -5.75 11.58 14.35
CA TRP A 13 -5.43 11.54 12.92
C TRP A 13 -6.52 10.85 12.09
N CYS A 14 -7.12 9.79 12.60
CA CYS A 14 -8.04 8.93 11.82
C CYS A 14 -9.53 9.08 12.21
N GLY A 15 -9.87 9.82 13.29
CA GLY A 15 -11.23 9.78 13.85
C GLY A 15 -11.55 8.38 14.42
N ARG A 16 -12.80 8.10 14.80
CA ARG A 16 -13.22 6.74 15.16
C ARG A 16 -13.06 5.83 13.94
N THR A 17 -12.06 4.96 13.95
CA THR A 17 -11.86 3.96 12.89
C THR A 17 -12.94 2.90 12.99
N LEU A 18 -13.95 3.00 12.15
CA LEU A 18 -14.72 1.84 11.76
C LEU A 18 -13.82 0.99 10.85
N ALA A 19 -13.95 -0.33 10.98
CA ALA A 19 -13.13 -1.28 10.22
C ALA A 19 -13.29 -1.07 8.71
N SER A 20 -12.20 -1.08 7.97
CA SER A 20 -12.23 -0.99 6.51
C SER A 20 -11.54 -2.20 5.89
N SER A 21 -12.18 -2.85 4.94
CA SER A 21 -11.71 -4.10 4.30
C SER A 21 -11.78 -4.01 2.79
N LEU A 22 -11.11 -4.96 2.10
CA LEU A 22 -11.09 -5.06 0.65
C LEU A 22 -11.36 -6.52 0.24
N ALA A 23 -12.23 -6.72 -0.73
CA ALA A 23 -12.54 -8.03 -1.30
C ALA A 23 -12.56 -7.96 -2.83
N LEU A 24 -11.82 -8.87 -3.45
CA LEU A 24 -11.81 -9.10 -4.89
C LEU A 24 -12.37 -10.48 -5.16
N SER A 25 -13.27 -10.60 -6.14
CA SER A 25 -13.92 -11.87 -6.49
C SER A 25 -13.95 -12.04 -8.00
N GLY A 26 -13.29 -13.10 -8.50
CA GLY A 26 -13.31 -13.49 -9.90
C GLY A 26 -12.78 -12.42 -10.87
N VAL A 27 -11.76 -11.65 -10.47
CA VAL A 27 -11.27 -10.52 -11.26
C VAL A 27 -10.48 -10.99 -12.47
N ASP A 28 -10.97 -10.61 -13.66
CA ASP A 28 -10.29 -10.71 -14.93
C ASP A 28 -9.89 -9.32 -15.42
N ALA A 29 -8.65 -9.14 -15.83
CA ALA A 29 -8.18 -7.85 -16.35
C ALA A 29 -6.96 -8.00 -17.26
N GLY A 30 -6.72 -6.98 -18.08
CA GLY A 30 -5.56 -6.93 -18.96
C GLY A 30 -5.43 -5.62 -19.71
N TYR A 31 -4.58 -5.60 -20.72
CA TYR A 31 -4.26 -4.45 -21.55
C TYR A 31 -4.55 -4.78 -23.03
N GLY A 32 -5.52 -4.09 -23.60
CA GLY A 32 -5.94 -4.39 -24.98
C GLY A 32 -6.40 -5.84 -25.12
N ALA A 33 -5.78 -6.61 -26.01
CA ALA A 33 -6.08 -8.02 -26.24
C ALA A 33 -5.35 -8.97 -25.27
N VAL A 34 -4.41 -8.48 -24.45
CA VAL A 34 -3.61 -9.29 -23.56
C VAL A 34 -4.28 -9.36 -22.20
N ARG A 35 -4.80 -10.53 -21.82
CA ARG A 35 -5.33 -10.81 -20.50
C ARG A 35 -4.17 -11.11 -19.55
N VAL A 36 -4.13 -10.43 -18.40
CA VAL A 36 -3.05 -10.53 -17.40
C VAL A 36 -3.53 -11.19 -16.12
N LEU A 37 -4.78 -10.93 -15.72
CA LEU A 37 -5.41 -11.52 -14.53
C LEU A 37 -6.50 -12.48 -14.96
N HIS A 38 -6.58 -13.62 -14.30
CA HIS A 38 -7.47 -14.72 -14.62
C HIS A 38 -8.17 -15.21 -13.35
N ASP A 39 -9.44 -14.83 -13.14
CA ASP A 39 -10.29 -15.27 -12.04
C ASP A 39 -9.65 -15.04 -10.65
N VAL A 40 -9.06 -13.85 -10.47
CA VAL A 40 -8.32 -13.54 -9.23
C VAL A 40 -9.30 -13.17 -8.12
N SER A 41 -9.20 -13.93 -7.01
CA SER A 41 -9.98 -13.68 -5.79
C SER A 41 -9.06 -13.57 -4.58
N LEU A 42 -9.21 -12.50 -3.79
CA LEU A 42 -8.52 -12.31 -2.52
C LEU A 42 -9.31 -11.38 -1.59
N THR A 43 -9.00 -11.43 -0.32
CA THR A 43 -9.58 -10.54 0.68
C THR A 43 -8.50 -9.95 1.58
N VAL A 44 -8.73 -8.75 2.08
CA VAL A 44 -7.91 -8.08 3.10
C VAL A 44 -8.86 -7.64 4.20
N ALA A 45 -8.72 -8.25 5.38
CA ALA A 45 -9.56 -7.89 6.52
C ALA A 45 -9.13 -6.52 7.11
N ALA A 46 -10.01 -5.95 7.91
CA ALA A 46 -9.74 -4.66 8.53
C ALA A 46 -8.51 -4.69 9.44
N GLY A 47 -7.60 -3.74 9.26
CA GLY A 47 -6.35 -3.65 10.02
C GLY A 47 -5.33 -4.74 9.69
N GLU A 48 -5.58 -5.53 8.65
CA GLU A 48 -4.70 -6.61 8.21
C GLU A 48 -3.67 -6.12 7.18
N THR A 49 -2.49 -6.69 7.22
CA THR A 49 -1.50 -6.61 6.13
C THR A 49 -1.50 -7.92 5.35
N VAL A 50 -1.93 -7.86 4.11
CA VAL A 50 -1.88 -8.99 3.18
C VAL A 50 -0.76 -8.78 2.17
N ALA A 51 0.12 -9.78 2.03
CA ALA A 51 1.14 -9.81 1.00
C ALA A 51 0.63 -10.51 -0.27
N LEU A 52 0.70 -9.83 -1.41
CA LEU A 52 0.54 -10.40 -2.74
C LEU A 52 1.91 -10.71 -3.31
N LEU A 53 2.30 -11.97 -3.26
CA LEU A 53 3.62 -12.46 -3.61
C LEU A 53 3.64 -12.98 -5.06
N GLY A 54 4.69 -12.69 -5.79
CA GLY A 54 4.87 -13.19 -7.16
C GLY A 54 6.12 -12.59 -7.79
N THR A 55 6.72 -13.29 -8.75
CA THR A 55 7.82 -12.73 -9.55
C THR A 55 7.32 -11.63 -10.48
N ASN A 56 8.23 -10.92 -11.14
CA ASN A 56 7.86 -9.87 -12.09
C ASN A 56 7.04 -10.43 -13.25
N GLY A 57 6.06 -9.66 -13.71
CA GLY A 57 5.17 -10.06 -14.82
C GLY A 57 3.96 -10.90 -14.41
N ASN A 58 3.83 -11.32 -13.16
CA ASN A 58 2.72 -12.18 -12.70
C ASN A 58 1.39 -11.44 -12.44
N GLY A 59 1.30 -10.13 -12.69
CA GLY A 59 0.04 -9.40 -12.60
C GLY A 59 -0.19 -8.64 -11.28
N LYS A 60 0.75 -8.65 -10.32
CA LYS A 60 0.64 -7.95 -9.02
C LYS A 60 0.23 -6.47 -9.17
N SER A 61 1.05 -5.71 -9.89
CA SER A 61 0.79 -4.28 -10.14
C SER A 61 -0.51 -4.05 -10.93
N THR A 62 -0.87 -4.97 -11.81
CA THR A 62 -2.14 -4.91 -12.56
C THR A 62 -3.32 -5.03 -11.61
N LEU A 63 -3.24 -5.95 -10.63
CA LEU A 63 -4.29 -6.11 -9.61
C LEU A 63 -4.47 -4.84 -8.77
N LEU A 64 -3.37 -4.26 -8.27
CA LEU A 64 -3.44 -2.99 -7.53
C LEU A 64 -4.01 -1.85 -8.38
N LYS A 65 -3.66 -1.79 -9.68
CA LYS A 65 -4.23 -0.81 -10.62
C LYS A 65 -5.72 -1.04 -10.87
N CYS A 66 -6.20 -2.31 -10.84
CA CYS A 66 -7.63 -2.60 -10.91
C CYS A 66 -8.37 -2.03 -9.69
N VAL A 67 -7.84 -2.23 -8.48
CA VAL A 67 -8.41 -1.65 -7.25
C VAL A 67 -8.49 -0.12 -7.33
N MET A 68 -7.48 0.52 -7.94
CA MET A 68 -7.44 1.98 -8.12
C MET A 68 -8.27 2.51 -9.31
N GLY A 69 -8.96 1.64 -10.05
CA GLY A 69 -9.71 2.04 -11.25
C GLY A 69 -8.83 2.52 -12.42
N ILE A 70 -7.51 2.30 -12.35
CA ILE A 70 -6.55 2.65 -13.43
C ILE A 70 -6.64 1.62 -14.57
N VAL A 71 -6.84 0.36 -14.23
CA VAL A 71 -7.10 -0.73 -15.17
C VAL A 71 -8.52 -1.21 -14.90
N ARG A 72 -9.37 -1.21 -15.92
CA ARG A 72 -10.75 -1.67 -15.78
C ARG A 72 -10.82 -3.19 -15.91
N PRO A 73 -11.31 -3.92 -14.89
CA PRO A 73 -11.59 -5.35 -15.02
C PRO A 73 -12.63 -5.63 -16.09
N SER A 74 -12.46 -6.76 -16.79
CA SER A 74 -13.43 -7.27 -17.77
C SER A 74 -14.50 -8.16 -17.15
N ALA A 75 -14.22 -8.74 -15.96
CA ALA A 75 -15.14 -9.53 -15.17
C ALA A 75 -14.78 -9.47 -13.68
N GLY A 76 -15.66 -9.97 -12.83
CA GLY A 76 -15.50 -10.01 -11.39
C GLY A 76 -16.05 -8.78 -10.67
N SER A 77 -15.73 -8.66 -9.38
CA SER A 77 -16.07 -7.51 -8.54
C SER A 77 -14.92 -7.12 -7.62
N ILE A 78 -14.85 -5.83 -7.25
CA ILE A 78 -13.87 -5.28 -6.30
C ILE A 78 -14.63 -4.41 -5.31
N VAL A 79 -14.78 -4.90 -4.09
CA VAL A 79 -15.57 -4.25 -3.05
C VAL A 79 -14.67 -3.76 -1.94
N ALA A 80 -14.74 -2.47 -1.62
CA ALA A 80 -14.17 -1.90 -0.41
C ALA A 80 -15.28 -1.61 0.60
N ASP A 81 -15.14 -2.11 1.81
CA ASP A 81 -15.95 -1.66 2.94
C ASP A 81 -15.16 -0.54 3.62
N ILE A 82 -15.69 0.66 3.60
CA ILE A 82 -15.03 1.84 4.17
C ILE A 82 -15.91 2.39 5.28
N ASP A 83 -15.40 2.34 6.49
CA ASP A 83 -16.09 2.82 7.68
C ASP A 83 -17.51 2.22 7.82
N GLY A 84 -17.68 0.92 7.46
CA GLY A 84 -18.95 0.19 7.52
C GLY A 84 -19.88 0.42 6.32
N THR A 85 -19.42 1.13 5.30
CA THR A 85 -20.17 1.33 4.05
C THR A 85 -19.50 0.56 2.91
N ARG A 86 -20.29 -0.27 2.23
CA ARG A 86 -19.82 -1.10 1.13
C ARG A 86 -19.85 -0.34 -0.19
N HIS A 87 -18.73 -0.34 -0.89
CA HIS A 87 -18.54 0.34 -2.18
C HIS A 87 -18.01 -0.66 -3.22
N GLU A 88 -18.71 -0.83 -4.34
CA GLU A 88 -18.18 -1.51 -5.53
C GLU A 88 -17.25 -0.53 -6.25
N LEU A 89 -15.98 -0.89 -6.42
CA LEU A 89 -14.99 0.03 -6.99
C LEU A 89 -14.94 0.00 -8.52
N ILE A 90 -15.42 -1.09 -9.15
CA ILE A 90 -15.41 -1.21 -10.61
C ILE A 90 -16.35 -0.16 -11.21
N GLY A 91 -15.81 0.62 -12.15
CA GLY A 91 -16.56 1.71 -12.80
C GLY A 91 -16.40 3.07 -12.13
N HIS A 92 -15.84 3.14 -10.92
CA HIS A 92 -15.45 4.42 -10.32
C HIS A 92 -14.17 4.98 -10.95
N SER A 93 -14.05 6.30 -10.98
CA SER A 93 -12.80 6.95 -11.35
C SER A 93 -11.77 6.83 -10.21
N THR A 94 -10.48 6.93 -10.55
CA THR A 94 -9.40 6.90 -9.55
C THR A 94 -9.58 7.98 -8.47
N GLU A 95 -10.05 9.16 -8.85
CA GLU A 95 -10.33 10.28 -7.92
C GLU A 95 -11.44 9.89 -6.93
N ALA A 96 -12.52 9.26 -7.40
CA ALA A 96 -13.60 8.79 -6.54
C ALA A 96 -13.11 7.73 -5.54
N ILE A 97 -12.29 6.78 -5.99
CA ILE A 97 -11.69 5.75 -5.14
C ILE A 97 -10.77 6.37 -4.08
N VAL A 98 -9.96 7.36 -4.46
CA VAL A 98 -9.13 8.11 -3.52
C VAL A 98 -10.00 8.86 -2.50
N GLU A 99 -11.10 9.49 -2.92
CA GLU A 99 -12.03 10.18 -2.00
C GLU A 99 -12.66 9.22 -0.98
N LEU A 100 -12.91 7.96 -1.32
CA LEU A 100 -13.36 6.94 -0.37
C LEU A 100 -12.33 6.64 0.72
N GLY A 101 -11.03 6.81 0.43
CA GLY A 101 -9.95 6.58 1.40
C GLY A 101 -9.02 5.45 1.04
N VAL A 102 -8.95 5.07 -0.23
CA VAL A 102 -7.94 4.17 -0.75
C VAL A 102 -6.76 4.99 -1.25
N ALA A 103 -5.55 4.69 -0.79
CA ALA A 103 -4.33 5.32 -1.28
C ALA A 103 -3.40 4.30 -1.92
N PHE A 104 -2.58 4.75 -2.86
CA PHE A 104 -1.68 3.91 -3.61
C PHE A 104 -0.25 4.46 -3.62
N VAL A 105 0.70 3.63 -3.24
CA VAL A 105 2.14 3.85 -3.38
C VAL A 105 2.62 3.00 -4.56
N PRO A 106 2.80 3.58 -5.75
CA PRO A 106 3.21 2.84 -6.93
C PRO A 106 4.69 2.48 -6.90
N GLU A 107 5.05 1.44 -7.62
CA GLU A 107 6.44 1.11 -7.94
C GLU A 107 7.18 2.32 -8.52
N GLY A 108 8.47 2.44 -8.21
CA GLY A 108 9.31 3.54 -8.70
C GLY A 108 9.03 4.89 -8.07
N ARG A 109 8.34 4.92 -6.90
CA ARG A 109 8.11 6.08 -6.03
C ARG A 109 7.26 7.19 -6.64
N ARG A 110 7.36 7.43 -7.96
CA ARG A 110 6.60 8.43 -8.75
C ARG A 110 6.52 9.80 -8.07
N LEU A 111 7.65 10.27 -7.57
CA LEU A 111 7.79 11.61 -7.00
C LEU A 111 7.90 12.67 -8.10
N PHE A 112 7.64 13.92 -7.72
CA PHE A 112 7.92 15.09 -8.55
C PHE A 112 9.32 15.61 -8.22
N PRO A 113 10.35 15.29 -9.01
CA PRO A 113 11.74 15.49 -8.62
C PRO A 113 12.15 16.96 -8.51
N ARG A 114 11.45 17.85 -9.24
CA ARG A 114 11.67 19.30 -9.21
C ARG A 114 10.88 20.04 -8.13
N LEU A 115 10.02 19.35 -7.40
CA LEU A 115 9.34 19.86 -6.23
C LEU A 115 10.10 19.50 -4.96
N SER A 116 9.99 20.34 -3.95
CA SER A 116 10.52 20.08 -2.61
C SER A 116 9.82 18.90 -1.94
N VAL A 117 10.40 18.39 -0.86
CA VAL A 117 9.79 17.38 0.01
C VAL A 117 8.39 17.84 0.46
N LYS A 118 8.30 19.07 1.00
CA LYS A 118 7.01 19.62 1.47
C LYS A 118 5.98 19.71 0.36
N GLU A 119 6.35 20.19 -0.82
CA GLU A 119 5.43 20.27 -1.96
C GLU A 119 4.95 18.90 -2.42
N ASN A 120 5.86 17.90 -2.48
CA ASN A 120 5.45 16.51 -2.77
C ASN A 120 4.44 15.98 -1.75
N LEU A 121 4.63 16.27 -0.44
CA LEU A 121 3.67 15.89 0.60
C LEU A 121 2.32 16.56 0.39
N LEU A 122 2.29 17.86 0.13
CA LEU A 122 1.05 18.62 -0.08
C LEU A 122 0.21 18.07 -1.23
N LEU A 123 0.84 17.56 -2.29
CA LEU A 123 0.13 16.90 -3.40
C LEU A 123 -0.64 15.64 -2.93
N GLY A 124 -0.21 14.99 -1.85
CA GLY A 124 -0.91 13.85 -1.27
C GLY A 124 -2.22 14.21 -0.57
N ALA A 125 -2.41 15.47 -0.20
CA ALA A 125 -3.65 15.94 0.45
C ALA A 125 -4.77 16.23 -0.57
N PHE A 126 -4.99 15.31 -1.53
CA PHE A 126 -5.97 15.49 -2.60
C PHE A 126 -7.41 15.43 -2.08
N ARG A 127 -7.73 14.48 -1.19
CA ARG A 127 -9.08 14.30 -0.61
C ARG A 127 -9.57 15.59 0.07
N ARG A 128 -10.88 15.86 -0.04
CA ARG A 128 -11.51 17.03 0.62
C ARG A 128 -11.29 17.01 2.14
N SER A 129 -11.46 15.84 2.78
CA SER A 129 -11.19 15.67 4.21
C SER A 129 -9.73 15.88 4.58
N ALA A 130 -8.79 15.46 3.73
CA ALA A 130 -7.37 15.66 3.93
C ALA A 130 -6.96 17.13 3.76
N ARG A 131 -7.58 17.87 2.81
CA ARG A 131 -7.35 19.32 2.64
C ARG A 131 -7.76 20.10 3.88
N ALA A 132 -8.87 19.74 4.50
CA ALA A 132 -9.31 20.39 5.75
C ALA A 132 -8.34 20.13 6.92
N ALA A 133 -7.50 19.08 6.82
CA ALA A 133 -6.58 18.63 7.86
C ALA A 133 -5.09 18.71 7.45
N ILE A 134 -4.73 19.49 6.41
CA ILE A 134 -3.36 19.53 5.84
C ILE A 134 -2.30 19.74 6.93
N ALA A 135 -2.48 20.72 7.82
CA ALA A 135 -1.48 21.03 8.84
C ALA A 135 -1.24 19.83 9.77
N ARG A 136 -2.32 19.17 10.22
CA ARG A 136 -2.28 17.99 11.07
C ARG A 136 -1.63 16.80 10.35
N ASN A 137 -2.03 16.54 9.10
CA ASN A 137 -1.50 15.41 8.33
C ASN A 137 -0.02 15.63 7.97
N LEU A 138 0.39 16.86 7.70
CA LEU A 138 1.78 17.21 7.45
C LEU A 138 2.64 17.02 8.71
N GLU A 139 2.14 17.47 9.87
CA GLU A 139 2.83 17.27 11.15
C GLU A 139 2.99 15.79 11.45
N PHE A 140 1.91 15.01 11.27
CA PHE A 140 1.94 13.55 11.37
C PHE A 140 3.00 12.91 10.47
N CYS A 141 3.08 13.30 9.19
CA CYS A 141 4.10 12.80 8.28
C CYS A 141 5.52 13.14 8.74
N PHE A 142 5.72 14.33 9.31
CA PHE A 142 7.02 14.75 9.82
C PHE A 142 7.41 14.06 11.14
N GLU A 143 6.46 13.74 12.00
CA GLU A 143 6.68 12.92 13.20
C GLU A 143 7.02 11.47 12.81
N THR A 144 6.30 10.91 11.85
CA THR A 144 6.53 9.55 11.33
C THR A 144 7.87 9.43 10.60
N PHE A 145 8.27 10.47 9.87
CA PHE A 145 9.49 10.52 9.07
C PHE A 145 10.31 11.79 9.37
N PRO A 146 11.02 11.86 10.52
CA PRO A 146 11.72 13.08 10.94
C PRO A 146 12.71 13.64 9.90
N ARG A 147 13.36 12.75 9.12
CA ARG A 147 14.26 13.17 8.03
C ARG A 147 13.57 14.00 6.96
N LEU A 148 12.28 13.77 6.71
CA LEU A 148 11.52 14.59 5.75
C LEU A 148 11.28 16.00 6.29
N ARG A 149 11.15 16.17 7.61
CA ARG A 149 11.06 17.48 8.26
C ARG A 149 12.36 18.27 8.08
N GLU A 150 13.48 17.63 8.42
CA GLU A 150 14.82 18.26 8.30
C GLU A 150 15.10 18.74 6.87
N ARG A 151 14.60 18.00 5.88
CA ARG A 151 14.82 18.23 4.45
C ARG A 151 13.61 18.80 3.72
N SER A 152 12.66 19.40 4.43
CA SER A 152 11.36 19.82 3.89
C SER A 152 11.45 20.74 2.68
N ARG A 153 12.52 21.55 2.58
CA ARG A 153 12.80 22.47 1.46
C ARG A 153 13.69 21.88 0.37
N GLN A 154 14.27 20.69 0.58
CA GLN A 154 15.14 20.02 -0.38
C GLN A 154 14.32 19.47 -1.56
N LEU A 155 14.85 19.52 -2.78
CA LEU A 155 14.22 18.93 -3.96
C LEU A 155 14.20 17.41 -3.83
N ALA A 156 13.05 16.79 -4.13
CA ALA A 156 12.87 15.36 -4.02
C ALA A 156 13.84 14.55 -4.91
N GLY A 157 14.20 15.09 -6.07
CA GLY A 157 15.14 14.47 -6.99
C GLY A 157 16.58 14.35 -6.46
N SER A 158 16.97 15.18 -5.47
CA SER A 158 18.31 15.15 -4.86
C SER A 158 18.41 14.27 -3.61
N MET A 159 17.31 13.61 -3.22
CA MET A 159 17.29 12.73 -2.06
C MET A 159 17.83 11.33 -2.40
N SER A 160 18.34 10.62 -1.39
CA SER A 160 18.68 9.20 -1.54
C SER A 160 17.46 8.34 -1.86
N GLY A 161 17.67 7.16 -2.47
CA GLY A 161 16.58 6.25 -2.83
C GLY A 161 15.67 5.87 -1.66
N GLY A 162 16.26 5.64 -0.46
CA GLY A 162 15.48 5.35 0.75
C GLY A 162 14.66 6.53 1.23
N GLU A 163 15.21 7.74 1.20
CA GLU A 163 14.47 8.97 1.56
C GLU A 163 13.33 9.24 0.57
N GLN A 164 13.57 8.99 -0.72
CA GLN A 164 12.52 9.08 -1.73
C GLN A 164 11.40 8.06 -1.48
N GLN A 165 11.73 6.84 -1.03
CA GLN A 165 10.73 5.83 -0.68
C GLN A 165 9.89 6.26 0.53
N MET A 166 10.55 6.81 1.57
CA MET A 166 9.85 7.37 2.73
C MET A 166 8.95 8.54 2.33
N LEU A 167 9.40 9.39 1.40
CA LEU A 167 8.59 10.49 0.87
C LEU A 167 7.38 9.99 0.08
N ALA A 168 7.51 8.93 -0.69
CA ALA A 168 6.38 8.32 -1.43
C ALA A 168 5.32 7.74 -0.46
N LEU A 169 5.74 7.03 0.59
CA LEU A 169 4.87 6.56 1.66
C LEU A 169 4.19 7.73 2.39
N ALA A 170 4.97 8.71 2.83
CA ALA A 170 4.45 9.88 3.54
C ALA A 170 3.43 10.67 2.68
N ARG A 171 3.68 10.79 1.37
CA ARG A 171 2.74 11.43 0.44
C ARG A 171 1.40 10.69 0.39
N ALA A 172 1.40 9.36 0.38
CA ALA A 172 0.16 8.58 0.44
C ALA A 172 -0.58 8.80 1.77
N LEU A 173 0.15 8.88 2.88
CA LEU A 173 -0.42 9.13 4.20
C LEU A 173 -1.03 10.52 4.37
N MET A 174 -0.59 11.52 3.58
CA MET A 174 -1.21 12.85 3.57
C MET A 174 -2.71 12.82 3.24
N SER A 175 -3.18 11.79 2.53
CA SER A 175 -4.60 11.58 2.24
C SER A 175 -5.40 11.02 3.44
N ALA A 176 -4.76 10.69 4.56
CA ALA A 176 -5.36 9.98 5.70
C ALA A 176 -6.15 8.73 5.25
N PRO A 177 -5.48 7.74 4.61
CA PRO A 177 -6.16 6.60 4.00
C PRO A 177 -6.72 5.62 5.05
N ARG A 178 -7.75 4.85 4.64
CA ARG A 178 -8.28 3.67 5.32
C ARG A 178 -7.63 2.38 4.80
N ILE A 179 -7.43 2.33 3.49
CA ILE A 179 -6.79 1.22 2.79
C ILE A 179 -5.55 1.77 2.08
N LEU A 180 -4.41 1.11 2.28
CA LEU A 180 -3.15 1.46 1.66
C LEU A 180 -2.69 0.33 0.74
N LEU A 181 -2.58 0.63 -0.54
CA LEU A 181 -2.01 -0.25 -1.54
C LEU A 181 -0.55 0.12 -1.75
N ILE A 182 0.36 -0.86 -1.72
CA ILE A 182 1.80 -0.63 -1.88
C ILE A 182 2.34 -1.58 -2.94
N ASP A 183 2.98 -1.03 -3.95
CA ASP A 183 3.54 -1.79 -5.07
C ASP A 183 5.07 -1.80 -4.98
N GLU A 184 5.63 -2.97 -4.68
CA GLU A 184 7.06 -3.28 -4.63
C GLU A 184 7.91 -2.24 -3.86
N PRO A 185 7.65 -2.01 -2.57
CA PRO A 185 8.36 -1.00 -1.78
C PRO A 185 9.85 -1.27 -1.61
N SER A 186 10.31 -2.51 -1.85
CA SER A 186 11.72 -2.91 -1.73
C SER A 186 12.56 -2.66 -2.97
N VAL A 187 11.94 -2.47 -4.14
CA VAL A 187 12.64 -2.38 -5.42
C VAL A 187 13.58 -1.17 -5.49
N GLY A 188 14.82 -1.44 -5.93
CA GLY A 188 15.85 -0.40 -6.12
C GLY A 188 16.37 0.22 -4.82
N LEU A 189 16.24 -0.49 -3.70
CA LEU A 189 16.79 -0.09 -2.41
C LEU A 189 17.90 -1.03 -1.94
N ALA A 190 18.89 -0.49 -1.23
CA ALA A 190 19.85 -1.29 -0.51
C ALA A 190 19.18 -2.09 0.63
N PRO A 191 19.67 -3.30 0.99
CA PRO A 191 19.01 -4.19 1.95
C PRO A 191 18.64 -3.53 3.29
N LEU A 192 19.49 -2.69 3.83
CA LEU A 192 19.23 -1.96 5.08
C LEU A 192 18.06 -0.97 4.94
N LEU A 193 17.91 -0.33 3.77
CA LEU A 193 16.82 0.60 3.50
C LEU A 193 15.50 -0.13 3.26
N VAL A 194 15.55 -1.32 2.64
CA VAL A 194 14.39 -2.21 2.52
C VAL A 194 13.87 -2.55 3.92
N ALA A 195 14.73 -3.06 4.81
CA ALA A 195 14.33 -3.41 6.17
C ALA A 195 13.64 -2.23 6.88
N ARG A 196 14.25 -1.03 6.83
CA ARG A 196 13.68 0.19 7.43
C ARG A 196 12.33 0.58 6.83
N THR A 197 12.16 0.41 5.52
CA THR A 197 10.88 0.70 4.84
C THR A 197 9.79 -0.24 5.31
N ILE A 198 10.08 -1.54 5.36
CA ILE A 198 9.18 -2.58 5.82
C ILE A 198 8.80 -2.37 7.30
N ASP A 199 9.79 -2.12 8.16
CA ASP A 199 9.53 -1.84 9.58
C ASP A 199 8.65 -0.60 9.76
N LYS A 200 8.83 0.44 8.93
CA LYS A 200 8.00 1.63 8.96
C LYS A 200 6.56 1.37 8.52
N ILE A 201 6.35 0.51 7.52
CA ILE A 201 4.99 0.08 7.11
C ILE A 201 4.31 -0.68 8.26
N LYS A 202 5.06 -1.55 8.96
CA LYS A 202 4.57 -2.26 10.15
C LYS A 202 4.13 -1.31 11.27
N GLU A 203 5.00 -0.34 11.64
CA GLU A 203 4.66 0.68 12.62
C GLU A 203 3.39 1.46 12.25
N LEU A 204 3.24 1.83 10.98
CA LEU A 204 2.07 2.52 10.48
C LEU A 204 0.81 1.66 10.59
N LYS A 205 0.88 0.39 10.20
CA LYS A 205 -0.23 -0.56 10.31
C LYS A 205 -0.69 -0.71 11.77
N GLU A 206 0.25 -1.00 12.66
CA GLU A 206 -0.04 -1.23 14.08
C GLU A 206 -0.54 0.04 14.79
N GLY A 207 0.09 1.18 14.49
CA GLY A 207 -0.25 2.47 15.12
C GLY A 207 -1.58 3.06 14.64
N TYR A 208 -1.99 2.80 13.38
CA TYR A 208 -3.16 3.47 12.77
C TYR A 208 -4.23 2.52 12.28
N GLN A 209 -4.10 1.21 12.57
CA GLN A 209 -5.02 0.16 12.13
C GLN A 209 -5.31 0.22 10.63
N LEU A 210 -4.28 0.53 9.83
CA LEU A 210 -4.40 0.58 8.38
C LEU A 210 -4.62 -0.81 7.82
N THR A 211 -5.55 -0.93 6.89
CA THR A 211 -5.68 -2.12 6.04
C THR A 211 -4.69 -1.99 4.90
N VAL A 212 -3.79 -2.96 4.75
CA VAL A 212 -2.69 -2.88 3.78
C VAL A 212 -2.72 -4.08 2.82
N LEU A 213 -2.72 -3.80 1.52
CA LEU A 213 -2.42 -4.78 0.48
C LEU A 213 -1.08 -4.41 -0.15
N MET A 214 -0.07 -5.24 0.05
CA MET A 214 1.30 -5.02 -0.42
C MET A 214 1.69 -6.06 -1.46
N ALA A 215 1.97 -5.62 -2.67
CA ALA A 215 2.59 -6.46 -3.70
C ALA A 215 4.10 -6.46 -3.51
N GLU A 216 4.70 -7.64 -3.45
CA GLU A 216 6.14 -7.82 -3.27
C GLU A 216 6.68 -9.01 -4.04
N GLN A 217 7.91 -8.85 -4.55
CA GLN A 217 8.68 -9.95 -5.08
C GLN A 217 9.59 -10.55 -4.00
N ASN A 218 10.06 -9.74 -3.06
CA ASN A 218 10.94 -10.19 -1.99
C ASN A 218 10.15 -10.86 -0.87
N PHE A 219 10.01 -12.19 -0.95
CA PHE A 219 9.30 -13.01 0.02
C PHE A 219 9.76 -12.77 1.46
N THR A 220 11.09 -12.82 1.70
CA THR A 220 11.65 -12.67 3.05
C THR A 220 11.29 -11.33 3.70
N GLN A 221 11.18 -10.27 2.92
CA GLN A 221 10.81 -8.96 3.44
C GLN A 221 9.29 -8.85 3.65
N ALA A 222 8.49 -9.37 2.72
CA ALA A 222 7.04 -9.32 2.81
C ALA A 222 6.52 -10.05 4.04
N ILE A 223 7.05 -11.25 4.33
CA ILE A 223 6.59 -12.10 5.44
C ILE A 223 6.87 -11.50 6.82
N ARG A 224 7.81 -10.54 6.94
CA ARG A 224 8.11 -9.86 8.21
C ARG A 224 6.95 -9.03 8.75
N ILE A 225 6.06 -8.57 7.88
CA ILE A 225 4.95 -7.68 8.25
C ILE A 225 3.57 -8.22 7.84
N ALA A 226 3.53 -9.23 6.97
CA ALA A 226 2.28 -9.81 6.51
C ALA A 226 1.64 -10.67 7.61
N ASP A 227 0.36 -10.45 7.86
CA ASP A 227 -0.44 -11.34 8.70
C ASP A 227 -0.74 -12.63 7.93
N ARG A 228 -1.03 -12.51 6.62
CA ARG A 228 -1.22 -13.61 5.67
C ARG A 228 -0.89 -13.16 4.25
N GLY A 229 -1.01 -14.05 3.26
CA GLY A 229 -0.71 -13.67 1.89
C GLY A 229 -1.22 -14.61 0.82
N TYR A 230 -1.11 -14.14 -0.40
CA TYR A 230 -1.45 -14.86 -1.62
C TYR A 230 -0.25 -14.93 -2.54
N VAL A 231 -0.07 -16.08 -3.21
CA VAL A 231 0.93 -16.22 -4.27
C VAL A 231 0.23 -16.18 -5.61
N ILE A 232 0.63 -15.22 -6.44
CA ILE A 232 0.10 -15.06 -7.80
C ILE A 232 1.16 -15.52 -8.80
N VAL A 233 0.74 -16.43 -9.71
CA VAL A 233 1.58 -16.96 -10.80
C VAL A 233 0.75 -16.88 -12.09
N HIS A 234 1.34 -16.32 -13.15
CA HIS A 234 0.67 -16.14 -14.44
C HIS A 234 -0.77 -15.59 -14.34
N GLY A 235 -0.95 -14.61 -13.45
CA GLY A 235 -2.24 -13.94 -13.26
C GLY A 235 -3.30 -14.73 -12.51
N ARG A 236 -2.95 -15.84 -11.83
CA ARG A 236 -3.84 -16.66 -10.99
C ARG A 236 -3.34 -16.75 -9.57
N ILE A 237 -4.24 -16.84 -8.60
CA ILE A 237 -3.85 -17.17 -7.22
C ILE A 237 -3.63 -18.67 -7.15
N GLU A 238 -2.37 -19.07 -7.00
CA GLU A 238 -1.98 -20.49 -6.88
C GLU A 238 -1.95 -20.97 -5.43
N PHE A 239 -1.78 -20.03 -4.48
CA PHE A 239 -1.76 -20.37 -3.06
C PHE A 239 -2.29 -19.20 -2.22
N ALA A 240 -3.02 -19.54 -1.16
CA ALA A 240 -3.47 -18.61 -0.12
C ALA A 240 -3.00 -19.14 1.24
N GLY A 241 -2.09 -18.43 1.89
CA GLY A 241 -1.59 -18.76 3.21
C GLY A 241 -2.26 -17.90 4.28
N ASN A 242 -2.82 -18.53 5.30
CA ASN A 242 -3.58 -17.86 6.37
C ASN A 242 -2.68 -17.32 7.51
N SER A 243 -1.38 -17.53 7.41
CA SER A 243 -0.38 -17.01 8.35
C SER A 243 0.99 -16.88 7.70
N ALA A 244 1.85 -16.05 8.29
CA ALA A 244 3.26 -15.97 7.91
C ALA A 244 3.97 -17.34 8.03
N ALA A 245 3.60 -18.16 9.02
CA ALA A 245 4.16 -19.50 9.20
C ALA A 245 3.76 -20.46 8.07
N GLU A 246 2.50 -20.44 7.63
CA GLU A 246 2.00 -21.25 6.52
C GLU A 246 2.68 -20.85 5.20
N LEU A 247 2.83 -19.56 4.94
CA LEU A 247 3.57 -19.07 3.78
C LEU A 247 5.03 -19.55 3.79
N ASN A 248 5.69 -19.51 4.95
CA ASN A 248 7.10 -19.88 5.09
C ASN A 248 7.36 -21.39 4.92
N ASN A 249 6.36 -22.23 5.23
CA ASN A 249 6.46 -23.68 5.17
C ASN A 249 5.96 -24.27 3.83
N ASN A 250 5.45 -23.46 2.92
CA ASN A 250 4.91 -23.91 1.65
C ASN A 250 6.03 -24.27 0.66
N GLU A 251 6.00 -25.51 0.12
CA GLU A 251 7.01 -26.03 -0.81
C GLU A 251 7.07 -25.22 -2.12
N LEU A 252 5.93 -24.78 -2.67
CA LEU A 252 5.88 -23.94 -3.87
C LEU A 252 6.61 -22.63 -3.65
N ILE A 253 6.39 -22.00 -2.51
CA ILE A 253 7.08 -20.76 -2.14
C ILE A 253 8.58 -21.00 -2.00
N ARG A 254 8.98 -22.10 -1.37
CA ARG A 254 10.39 -22.48 -1.23
C ARG A 254 11.06 -22.70 -2.59
N GLN A 255 10.43 -23.41 -3.49
CA GLN A 255 10.95 -23.62 -4.86
C GLN A 255 11.04 -22.32 -5.65
N PHE A 256 9.98 -21.50 -5.66
CA PHE A 256 9.92 -20.27 -6.47
C PHE A 256 10.77 -19.12 -5.93
N TYR A 257 10.98 -19.03 -4.62
CA TYR A 257 11.62 -17.88 -3.98
C TYR A 257 12.92 -18.18 -3.26
N LEU A 258 13.11 -19.41 -2.75
CA LEU A 258 14.29 -19.79 -1.98
C LEU A 258 15.21 -20.76 -2.75
N GLY A 259 14.78 -21.31 -3.88
CA GLY A 259 15.58 -22.19 -4.73
C GLY A 259 15.93 -23.53 -4.07
N VAL A 260 15.15 -23.96 -3.07
CA VAL A 260 15.34 -25.22 -2.32
C VAL A 260 14.12 -26.09 -2.38
#